data_8d7aef0c45e187f1c846ef0f27df1d36
#
_entry.id   8d7aef0c45e187f1c846ef0f27df1d36
#
_cell.length_a   1.000
_cell.length_b   1.000
_cell.length_c   1.000
_cell.angle_alpha   90.00
_cell.angle_beta   90.00
_cell.angle_gamma   90.00
#
_symmetry.space_group_name_H-M   'P 1'
#
loop_
_entity.id
_entity.type
_entity.pdbx_description
1 polymer ?
#
loop_
_entity_poly.entity_id
_entity_poly.type
_entity_poly.pdbx_seq_one_letter_code
_entity_poly.pdbx_strand_id
1 'polypeptide(L)'
;NYVLWGGREGYETILNTNMGLEIDNLKRFLELVVDYKHKIGFDGQILLEPKPHEPTKHQYDFDSASCLAFLRKAGLENEIKLNIEANHATLSGHSFEHEIAYAIANNALGSLDINRGDTLLGWDTDQFPNSVSELILPFYHLFSNGGIGQGGLNFDAKIRRQSIDPEDLFY
;
A
#
# COMPACT_ATOMS: atom_id res chain seq x y z
N ASN A 1 -4.80 -0.47 -13.45
CA ASN A 1 -3.70 -0.73 -12.54
C ASN A 1 -3.90 -2.07 -11.82
N TYR A 2 -2.83 -2.67 -11.38
CA TYR A 2 -2.86 -3.92 -10.62
C TYR A 2 -2.07 -3.74 -9.33
N VAL A 3 -2.73 -3.93 -8.18
CA VAL A 3 -2.14 -3.75 -6.86
C VAL A 3 -1.71 -5.10 -6.29
N LEU A 4 -0.53 -5.13 -5.71
CA LEU A 4 0.06 -6.29 -5.05
C LEU A 4 0.50 -5.87 -3.64
N TRP A 5 0.18 -6.68 -2.66
CA TRP A 5 0.78 -6.59 -1.32
C TRP A 5 1.06 -8.01 -0.80
N GLY A 6 2.09 -8.15 0.01
CA GLY A 6 2.36 -9.35 0.77
C GLY A 6 2.40 -10.65 -0.04
N GLY A 7 3.17 -10.73 -1.10
CA GLY A 7 3.35 -11.99 -1.83
C GLY A 7 3.91 -13.11 -0.96
N ARG A 8 4.72 -12.73 0.01
CA ARG A 8 5.15 -13.54 1.16
C ARG A 8 5.10 -12.63 2.38
N GLU A 9 4.18 -12.92 3.23
CA GLU A 9 3.97 -12.12 4.43
C GLU A 9 5.10 -12.35 5.43
N GLY A 10 5.87 -11.38 5.70
CA GLY A 10 6.90 -11.25 6.70
C GLY A 10 7.19 -12.44 7.63
N TYR A 11 7.53 -12.16 8.87
CA TYR A 11 7.85 -13.21 9.84
C TYR A 11 7.54 -12.79 11.29
N GLU A 12 7.37 -13.77 12.17
CA GLU A 12 7.23 -13.57 13.61
C GLU A 12 8.56 -13.79 14.35
N THR A 13 9.36 -14.76 13.93
CA THR A 13 10.63 -15.09 14.56
C THR A 13 11.74 -15.33 13.54
N ILE A 14 12.90 -14.76 13.80
CA ILE A 14 14.09 -14.96 12.97
C ILE A 14 14.65 -16.39 13.05
N LEU A 15 14.23 -17.16 14.05
CA LEU A 15 14.70 -18.53 14.24
C LEU A 15 14.29 -19.49 13.14
N ASN A 16 13.19 -19.22 12.46
CA ASN A 16 12.66 -20.06 11.38
C ASN A 16 12.63 -19.34 10.02
N THR A 17 13.35 -18.23 9.91
CA THR A 17 13.30 -17.36 8.74
C THR A 17 14.67 -17.17 8.11
N ASN A 18 14.76 -17.44 6.83
CA ASN A 18 15.91 -17.03 6.01
C ASN A 18 15.51 -15.75 5.26
N MET A 19 15.80 -14.60 5.86
CA MET A 19 15.43 -13.29 5.32
C MET A 19 15.97 -13.05 3.91
N GLY A 20 17.19 -13.46 3.61
CA GLY A 20 17.77 -13.33 2.27
C GLY A 20 16.93 -14.07 1.23
N LEU A 21 16.59 -15.33 1.51
CA LEU A 21 15.76 -16.15 0.63
C LEU A 21 14.35 -15.56 0.45
N GLU A 22 13.73 -15.04 1.51
CA GLU A 22 12.39 -14.45 1.43
C GLU A 22 12.37 -13.18 0.57
N ILE A 23 13.37 -12.31 0.74
CA ILE A 23 13.53 -11.10 -0.07
C ILE A 23 13.82 -11.47 -1.55
N ASP A 24 14.64 -12.46 -1.80
CA ASP A 24 14.92 -12.94 -3.15
C ASP A 24 13.69 -13.58 -3.80
N ASN A 25 12.84 -14.27 -3.04
CA ASN A 25 11.58 -14.81 -3.54
C ASN A 25 10.59 -13.71 -3.90
N LEU A 26 10.46 -12.67 -3.07
CA LEU A 26 9.62 -11.51 -3.37
C LEU A 26 10.12 -10.78 -4.64
N LYS A 27 11.43 -10.55 -4.74
CA LYS A 27 12.04 -10.00 -5.95
C LYS A 27 11.68 -10.82 -7.18
N ARG A 28 11.93 -12.11 -7.16
CA ARG A 28 11.65 -13.02 -8.28
C ARG A 28 10.17 -13.03 -8.66
N PHE A 29 9.27 -12.97 -7.68
CA PHE A 29 7.84 -12.88 -7.95
C PHE A 29 7.50 -11.59 -8.70
N LEU A 30 7.99 -10.44 -8.25
CA LEU A 30 7.72 -9.15 -8.90
C LEU A 30 8.37 -9.05 -10.29
N GLU A 31 9.57 -9.61 -10.48
CA GLU A 31 10.20 -9.73 -11.81
C GLU A 31 9.30 -10.51 -12.78
N LEU A 32 8.74 -11.63 -12.35
CA LEU A 32 7.80 -12.42 -13.16
C LEU A 32 6.52 -11.64 -13.51
N VAL A 33 6.01 -10.82 -12.59
CA VAL A 33 4.83 -9.97 -12.84
C VAL A 33 5.16 -8.91 -13.89
N VAL A 34 6.30 -8.25 -13.79
CA VAL A 34 6.75 -7.22 -14.73
C VAL A 34 7.01 -7.84 -16.13
N ASP A 35 7.71 -8.97 -16.18
CA ASP A 35 7.93 -9.70 -17.43
C ASP A 35 6.62 -10.09 -18.11
N TYR A 36 5.64 -10.56 -17.31
CA TYR A 36 4.33 -10.93 -17.84
C TYR A 36 3.55 -9.72 -18.31
N LYS A 37 3.58 -8.58 -17.59
CA LYS A 37 3.03 -7.30 -18.01
C LYS A 37 3.50 -6.93 -19.42
N HIS A 38 4.81 -6.93 -19.63
CA HIS A 38 5.41 -6.62 -20.92
C HIS A 38 5.04 -7.63 -22.02
N LYS A 39 5.05 -8.92 -21.66
CA LYS A 39 4.69 -10.00 -22.59
C LYS A 39 3.28 -9.87 -23.16
N ILE A 40 2.31 -9.44 -22.35
CA ILE A 40 0.90 -9.32 -22.78
C ILE A 40 0.54 -7.90 -23.26
N GLY A 41 1.47 -6.95 -23.20
CA GLY A 41 1.21 -5.55 -23.57
C GLY A 41 0.24 -4.84 -22.61
N PHE A 42 0.29 -5.14 -21.31
CA PHE A 42 -0.56 -4.47 -20.33
C PHE A 42 -0.04 -3.05 -20.04
N ASP A 43 -0.82 -2.03 -20.38
CA ASP A 43 -0.45 -0.62 -20.24
C ASP A 43 -0.68 -0.04 -18.84
N GLY A 44 -1.38 -0.78 -17.96
CA GLY A 44 -1.63 -0.35 -16.58
C GLY A 44 -0.37 -0.38 -15.72
N GLN A 45 -0.40 0.33 -14.61
CA GLN A 45 0.66 0.30 -13.62
C GLN A 45 0.59 -0.98 -12.78
N ILE A 46 1.77 -1.50 -12.42
CA ILE A 46 1.90 -2.44 -11.32
C ILE A 46 2.21 -1.63 -10.07
N LEU A 47 1.48 -1.90 -9.00
CA LEU A 47 1.57 -1.17 -7.76
C LEU A 47 1.91 -2.14 -6.62
N LEU A 48 2.87 -1.75 -5.79
CA LEU A 48 3.16 -2.41 -4.52
C LEU A 48 2.52 -1.60 -3.40
N GLU A 49 1.80 -2.27 -2.53
CA GLU A 49 1.11 -1.64 -1.42
C GLU A 49 1.84 -1.92 -0.10
N PRO A 50 2.36 -0.89 0.57
CA PRO A 50 2.95 -1.03 1.89
C PRO A 50 1.91 -1.48 2.92
N LYS A 51 2.25 -2.52 3.71
CA LYS A 51 1.40 -3.01 4.79
C LYS A 51 2.24 -3.48 5.98
N PRO A 52 2.15 -2.82 7.16
CA PRO A 52 3.15 -3.00 8.21
C PRO A 52 2.98 -4.25 9.08
N HIS A 53 1.79 -4.69 9.42
CA HIS A 53 1.61 -5.63 10.53
C HIS A 53 0.92 -6.94 10.19
N GLU A 54 0.17 -7.04 9.16
CA GLU A 54 -0.63 -8.22 8.87
C GLU A 54 -0.13 -8.96 7.62
N PRO A 55 -0.15 -10.29 7.64
CA PRO A 55 -0.58 -11.18 8.74
C PRO A 55 0.49 -11.40 9.82
N THR A 56 1.72 -10.94 9.62
CA THR A 56 2.80 -11.06 10.61
C THR A 56 3.32 -9.71 11.07
N LYS A 57 4.07 -9.72 12.17
CA LYS A 57 4.59 -8.50 12.79
C LYS A 57 5.65 -7.79 11.93
N HIS A 58 6.46 -8.56 11.22
CA HIS A 58 7.60 -8.04 10.47
C HIS A 58 7.39 -8.23 8.97
N GLN A 59 6.65 -7.31 8.36
CA GLN A 59 6.42 -7.31 6.91
C GLN A 59 7.64 -6.76 6.16
N TYR A 60 7.92 -7.30 4.97
CA TYR A 60 9.04 -6.83 4.13
C TYR A 60 8.69 -5.54 3.38
N ASP A 61 7.41 -5.27 3.17
CA ASP A 61 6.81 -4.11 2.52
C ASP A 61 6.16 -3.16 3.54
N PHE A 62 6.85 -2.92 4.65
CA PHE A 62 6.33 -2.27 5.86
C PHE A 62 5.77 -0.86 5.64
N ASP A 63 6.48 -0.01 4.90
CA ASP A 63 6.15 1.37 4.58
C ASP A 63 6.71 1.77 3.21
N SER A 64 6.44 2.99 2.76
CA SER A 64 6.95 3.49 1.48
C SER A 64 8.48 3.45 1.40
N ALA A 65 9.18 3.76 2.48
CA ALA A 65 10.63 3.77 2.49
C ALA A 65 11.21 2.36 2.33
N SER A 66 10.66 1.38 3.05
CA SER A 66 11.06 -0.04 2.95
C SER A 66 10.77 -0.60 1.56
N CYS A 67 9.57 -0.32 1.02
CA CYS A 67 9.22 -0.73 -0.34
C CYS A 67 10.20 -0.16 -1.37
N LEU A 68 10.51 1.13 -1.31
CA LEU A 68 11.43 1.76 -2.25
C LEU A 68 12.86 1.27 -2.11
N ALA A 69 13.34 1.02 -0.89
CA ALA A 69 14.64 0.41 -0.67
C ALA A 69 14.72 -0.98 -1.32
N PHE A 70 13.67 -1.78 -1.16
CA PHE A 70 13.55 -3.09 -1.79
C PHE A 70 13.49 -2.98 -3.33
N LEU A 71 12.60 -2.15 -3.88
CA LEU A 71 12.44 -1.98 -5.34
C LEU A 71 13.75 -1.52 -6.00
N ARG A 72 14.47 -0.57 -5.39
CA ARG A 72 15.78 -0.12 -5.87
C ARG A 72 16.82 -1.24 -5.85
N LYS A 73 16.89 -2.01 -4.76
CA LYS A 73 17.77 -3.17 -4.68
C LYS A 73 17.44 -4.23 -5.74
N ALA A 74 16.16 -4.38 -6.06
CA ALA A 74 15.68 -5.30 -7.10
C ALA A 74 15.84 -4.77 -8.53
N GLY A 75 16.06 -3.45 -8.73
CA GLY A 75 16.10 -2.81 -10.04
C GLY A 75 14.70 -2.61 -10.65
N LEU A 76 13.64 -2.54 -9.82
CA LEU A 76 12.24 -2.47 -10.23
C LEU A 76 11.59 -1.11 -9.97
N GLU A 77 12.33 -0.11 -9.48
CA GLU A 77 11.80 1.22 -9.10
C GLU A 77 11.19 2.01 -10.25
N ASN A 78 11.54 1.68 -11.49
CA ASN A 78 10.96 2.31 -12.68
C ASN A 78 9.74 1.56 -13.24
N GLU A 79 9.53 0.32 -12.82
CA GLU A 79 8.46 -0.56 -13.30
C GLU A 79 7.27 -0.61 -12.35
N ILE A 80 7.51 -0.41 -11.06
CA ILE A 80 6.52 -0.56 -9.99
C ILE A 80 6.40 0.75 -9.23
N LYS A 81 5.17 1.21 -9.03
CA LYS A 81 4.83 2.35 -8.18
C LYS A 81 4.22 1.85 -6.87
N LEU A 82 3.86 2.78 -5.99
CA LEU A 82 3.24 2.46 -4.71
C LEU A 82 1.74 2.76 -4.73
N ASN A 83 0.96 1.89 -4.11
CA ASN A 83 -0.40 2.16 -3.68
C ASN A 83 -0.37 2.50 -2.20
N ILE A 84 -0.71 3.72 -1.82
CA ILE A 84 -0.62 4.15 -0.43
C ILE A 84 -1.99 4.09 0.21
N GLU A 85 -2.12 3.29 1.26
CA GLU A 85 -3.34 3.17 2.04
C GLU A 85 -3.26 3.95 3.35
N ALA A 86 -4.34 4.67 3.68
CA ALA A 86 -4.37 5.54 4.86
C ALA A 86 -4.24 4.75 6.17
N ASN A 87 -4.95 3.62 6.30
CA ASN A 87 -4.86 2.79 7.51
C ASN A 87 -3.48 2.14 7.65
N HIS A 88 -2.88 1.67 6.55
CA HIS A 88 -1.52 1.10 6.58
C HIS A 88 -0.48 2.14 7.00
N ALA A 89 -0.60 3.38 6.53
CA ALA A 89 0.27 4.48 6.97
C ALA A 89 0.20 4.68 8.48
N THR A 90 -1.01 4.76 9.03
CA THR A 90 -1.18 4.94 10.48
C THR A 90 -0.68 3.76 11.30
N LEU A 91 -0.85 2.53 10.82
CA LEU A 91 -0.33 1.32 11.45
C LEU A 91 1.21 1.25 11.41
N SER A 92 1.84 1.83 10.41
CA SER A 92 3.31 1.94 10.35
C SER A 92 3.89 3.03 11.26
N GLY A 93 3.01 3.82 11.91
CA GLY A 93 3.41 4.95 12.75
C GLY A 93 3.61 6.26 12.00
N HIS A 94 3.19 6.31 10.74
CA HIS A 94 3.24 7.51 9.90
C HIS A 94 1.86 8.15 9.76
N SER A 95 1.82 9.39 9.31
CA SER A 95 0.60 9.98 8.82
C SER A 95 0.41 9.67 7.33
N PHE A 96 -0.83 9.72 6.85
CA PHE A 96 -1.14 9.43 5.45
C PHE A 96 -0.45 10.41 4.50
N GLU A 97 -0.44 11.70 4.85
CA GLU A 97 0.27 12.72 4.06
C GLU A 97 1.79 12.52 4.04
N HIS A 98 2.40 11.93 5.10
CA HIS A 98 3.82 11.61 5.10
C HIS A 98 4.15 10.56 4.03
N GLU A 99 3.41 9.47 3.99
CA GLU A 99 3.60 8.39 3.03
C GLU A 99 3.40 8.89 1.58
N ILE A 100 2.37 9.71 1.35
CA ILE A 100 2.13 10.35 0.05
C ILE A 100 3.30 11.26 -0.33
N ALA A 101 3.73 12.13 0.59
CA ALA A 101 4.84 13.06 0.35
C ALA A 101 6.14 12.32 0.02
N TYR A 102 6.42 11.25 0.75
CA TYR A 102 7.59 10.44 0.51
C TYR A 102 7.55 9.73 -0.85
N ALA A 103 6.40 9.19 -1.22
CA ALA A 103 6.21 8.55 -2.53
C ALA A 103 6.34 9.56 -3.68
N ILE A 104 5.76 10.76 -3.55
CA ILE A 104 5.88 11.85 -4.54
C ILE A 104 7.34 12.27 -4.69
N ALA A 105 8.04 12.54 -3.59
CA ALA A 105 9.44 12.98 -3.61
C ALA A 105 10.39 11.97 -4.30
N ASN A 106 9.99 10.71 -4.32
CA ASN A 106 10.73 9.62 -4.96
C ASN A 106 10.17 9.22 -6.34
N ASN A 107 9.22 9.99 -6.90
CA ASN A 107 8.54 9.68 -8.16
C ASN A 107 7.92 8.26 -8.16
N ALA A 108 7.36 7.84 -7.04
CA ALA A 108 6.87 6.50 -6.81
C ALA A 108 5.37 6.42 -6.51
N LEU A 109 4.67 7.53 -6.41
CA LEU A 109 3.23 7.52 -6.18
C LEU A 109 2.50 6.93 -7.39
N GLY A 110 1.66 5.93 -7.15
CA GLY A 110 0.83 5.27 -8.16
C GLY A 110 -0.66 5.45 -7.90
N SER A 111 -1.16 4.99 -6.76
CA SER A 111 -2.58 5.08 -6.37
C SER A 111 -2.71 5.31 -4.86
N LEU A 112 -3.92 5.63 -4.44
CA LEU A 112 -4.28 5.80 -3.04
C LEU A 112 -5.51 4.97 -2.69
N ASP A 113 -5.46 4.29 -1.55
CA ASP A 113 -6.61 3.67 -0.91
C ASP A 113 -7.00 4.50 0.32
N ILE A 114 -8.19 5.07 0.23
CA ILE A 114 -8.70 6.01 1.21
C ILE A 114 -9.63 5.26 2.15
N ASN A 115 -9.15 5.06 3.36
CA ASN A 115 -9.89 4.48 4.45
C ASN A 115 -9.44 5.11 5.77
N ARG A 116 -9.79 4.52 6.87
CA ARG A 116 -9.27 4.86 8.20
C ARG A 116 -9.14 3.61 9.05
N GLY A 117 -8.27 3.68 10.02
CA GLY A 117 -8.13 2.68 11.06
C GLY A 117 -8.31 3.26 12.44
N ASP A 118 -8.21 2.38 13.42
CA ASP A 118 -8.15 2.73 14.83
C ASP A 118 -6.80 2.27 15.38
N THR A 119 -5.93 3.22 15.68
CA THR A 119 -4.57 2.95 16.17
C THR A 119 -4.56 2.22 17.51
N LEU A 120 -5.63 2.34 18.31
CA LEU A 120 -5.74 1.62 19.59
C LEU A 120 -6.03 0.13 19.39
N LEU A 121 -6.70 -0.22 18.29
CA LEU A 121 -6.91 -1.63 17.95
C LEU A 121 -5.66 -2.29 17.39
N GLY A 122 -4.81 -1.53 16.71
CA GLY A 122 -3.50 -1.98 16.25
C GLY A 122 -3.52 -3.00 15.11
N TRP A 123 -4.63 -3.12 14.39
CA TRP A 123 -4.80 -3.97 13.21
C TRP A 123 -5.57 -3.27 12.11
N ASP A 124 -5.56 -3.85 10.92
CA ASP A 124 -6.15 -3.27 9.72
C ASP A 124 -7.69 -3.38 9.77
N THR A 125 -8.33 -2.28 10.09
CA THR A 125 -9.79 -2.26 10.29
C THR A 125 -10.59 -1.86 9.04
N ASP A 126 -9.95 -1.30 8.02
CA ASP A 126 -10.56 -0.86 6.77
C ASP A 126 -11.89 -0.13 6.97
N GLN A 127 -11.88 0.89 7.81
CA GLN A 127 -13.08 1.69 8.06
C GLN A 127 -13.25 2.74 6.97
N PHE A 128 -14.52 3.03 6.62
CA PHE A 128 -14.81 4.11 5.70
C PHE A 128 -14.36 5.47 6.28
N PRO A 129 -13.68 6.33 5.49
CA PRO A 129 -13.20 7.61 5.96
C PRO A 129 -14.40 8.56 6.15
N ASN A 130 -14.62 9.02 7.37
CA ASN A 130 -15.74 9.90 7.73
C ASN A 130 -15.30 11.25 8.28
N SER A 131 -14.01 11.57 8.19
CA SER A 131 -13.43 12.82 8.66
C SER A 131 -12.81 13.60 7.50
N VAL A 132 -13.46 14.68 7.09
CA VAL A 132 -12.92 15.56 6.04
C VAL A 132 -11.60 16.18 6.47
N SER A 133 -11.43 16.50 7.75
CA SER A 133 -10.20 17.12 8.27
C SER A 133 -8.97 16.23 8.12
N GLU A 134 -9.13 14.92 8.21
CA GLU A 134 -8.02 13.96 8.03
C GLU A 134 -7.55 13.88 6.56
N LEU A 135 -8.40 14.27 5.63
CA LEU A 135 -8.11 14.21 4.20
C LEU A 135 -7.56 15.52 3.62
N ILE A 136 -7.65 16.64 4.37
CA ILE A 136 -7.26 17.96 3.86
C ILE A 136 -5.76 17.99 3.50
N LEU A 137 -4.88 17.59 4.41
CA LEU A 137 -3.44 17.61 4.16
C LEU A 137 -3.00 16.61 3.08
N PRO A 138 -3.46 15.35 3.09
CA PRO A 138 -3.22 14.40 2.01
C PRO A 138 -3.59 14.95 0.64
N PHE A 139 -4.81 15.46 0.48
CA PHE A 139 -5.26 15.99 -0.81
C PHE A 139 -4.59 17.31 -1.20
N TYR A 140 -4.35 18.19 -0.23
CA TYR A 140 -3.57 19.41 -0.49
C TYR A 140 -2.20 19.05 -1.07
N HIS A 141 -1.51 18.09 -0.46
CA HIS A 141 -0.20 17.65 -0.89
C HIS A 141 -0.24 17.00 -2.27
N LEU A 142 -1.22 16.13 -2.50
CA LEU A 142 -1.44 15.49 -3.78
C LEU A 142 -1.66 16.52 -4.91
N PHE A 143 -2.61 17.45 -4.74
CA PHE A 143 -2.95 18.42 -5.77
C PHE A 143 -1.86 19.46 -6.00
N SER A 144 -1.14 19.86 -4.95
CA SER A 144 -0.01 20.77 -5.07
C SER A 144 1.16 20.19 -5.86
N ASN A 145 1.19 18.86 -6.04
CA ASN A 145 2.22 18.14 -6.79
C ASN A 145 1.72 17.51 -8.10
N GLY A 146 0.63 18.03 -8.65
CA GLY A 146 0.15 17.64 -9.99
C GLY A 146 -0.88 16.51 -10.01
N GLY A 147 -1.38 16.07 -8.85
CA GLY A 147 -2.38 15.01 -8.74
C GLY A 147 -1.81 13.60 -8.81
N ILE A 148 -2.66 12.63 -9.16
CA ILE A 148 -2.31 11.20 -9.10
C ILE A 148 -1.89 10.60 -10.47
N GLY A 149 -1.95 11.39 -11.54
CA GLY A 149 -1.56 10.93 -12.88
C GLY A 149 -2.43 9.78 -13.39
N GLN A 150 -1.83 8.64 -13.69
CA GLN A 150 -2.52 7.43 -14.14
C GLN A 150 -3.09 6.58 -13.00
N GLY A 151 -2.91 7.01 -11.76
CA GLY A 151 -3.40 6.34 -10.58
C GLY A 151 -4.91 6.48 -10.36
N GLY A 152 -5.36 5.90 -9.28
CA GLY A 152 -6.75 5.98 -8.81
C GLY A 152 -6.84 6.41 -7.37
N LEU A 153 -8.02 6.87 -6.99
CA LEU A 153 -8.44 7.08 -5.61
C LEU A 153 -9.54 6.07 -5.33
N ASN A 154 -9.28 5.11 -4.46
CA ASN A 154 -10.23 4.07 -4.12
C ASN A 154 -10.65 4.20 -2.66
N PHE A 155 -11.83 3.69 -2.34
CA PHE A 155 -12.22 3.44 -0.97
C PHE A 155 -12.03 1.96 -0.67
N ASP A 156 -10.93 1.62 -0.02
CA ASP A 156 -10.74 0.27 0.52
C ASP A 156 -11.32 0.20 1.92
N ALA A 157 -12.64 0.04 1.97
CA ALA A 157 -13.39 0.08 3.21
C ALA A 157 -14.36 -1.10 3.30
N LYS A 158 -14.29 -1.81 4.42
CA LYS A 158 -15.16 -2.95 4.68
C LYS A 158 -16.49 -2.52 5.28
N ILE A 159 -17.57 -3.06 4.74
CA ILE A 159 -18.91 -2.92 5.33
C ILE A 159 -18.93 -3.63 6.69
N ARG A 160 -19.25 -2.89 7.73
CA ARG A 160 -19.46 -3.44 9.08
C ARG A 160 -20.89 -3.92 9.23
N ARG A 161 -21.09 -5.21 9.08
CA ARG A 161 -22.40 -5.86 9.14
C ARG A 161 -22.94 -5.96 10.57
N GLN A 162 -23.20 -4.84 11.21
CA GLN A 162 -23.86 -4.79 12.50
C GLN A 162 -25.34 -4.43 12.40
N SER A 163 -25.79 -4.03 11.22
CA SER A 163 -27.18 -3.78 10.88
C SER A 163 -27.72 -4.81 9.90
N ILE A 164 -29.01 -5.07 9.95
CA ILE A 164 -29.76 -5.84 8.95
C ILE A 164 -30.45 -4.92 7.94
N ASP A 165 -30.26 -3.61 8.07
CA ASP A 165 -30.82 -2.64 7.14
C ASP A 165 -30.07 -2.74 5.80
N PRO A 166 -30.79 -2.93 4.69
CA PRO A 166 -30.16 -3.01 3.38
C PRO A 166 -29.35 -1.75 3.01
N GLU A 167 -29.72 -0.59 3.50
CA GLU A 167 -29.00 0.67 3.25
C GLU A 167 -27.60 0.65 3.83
N ASP A 168 -27.41 0.04 5.00
CA ASP A 168 -26.11 -0.11 5.63
C ASP A 168 -25.16 -1.06 4.89
N LEU A 169 -25.65 -1.77 3.87
CA LEU A 169 -24.82 -2.63 3.02
C LEU A 169 -24.13 -1.85 1.89
N PHE A 170 -24.47 -0.58 1.71
CA PHE A 170 -23.90 0.28 0.68
C PHE A 170 -22.97 1.36 1.21
N TYR A 171 -22.67 1.36 2.50
CA TYR A 171 -21.73 2.28 3.16
C TYR A 171 -20.46 1.61 3.59
#